data_84de89e0a9fc8d4677257897fb2f29da
#
_entry.id   84de89e0a9fc8d4677257897fb2f29da
#
_cell.length_a   1.000
_cell.length_b   1.000
_cell.length_c   1.000
_cell.angle_alpha   90.00
_cell.angle_beta   90.00
_cell.angle_gamma   90.00
#
_symmetry.space_group_name_H-M   'P 1'
#
loop_
_entity.id
_entity.type
_entity.pdbx_description
1 polymer ?
#
loop_
_entity_poly.entity_id
_entity_poly.type
_entity_poly.pdbx_seq_one_letter_code
_entity_poly.pdbx_strand_id
1 'polypeptide(L)'
;VDQLEWKRVPLPMDDQFEFITCDEFDSNGDPTYIEVTNSNIVNVAPYKLFVLRDYYLNPRDPIDGGNHNHKAFSVLVYSDTIWVGTANGINRGIIDASADDCIDWEHYSYPTHGLSGNFVVGLALQMHKGKRIIWAATVNADDPTEQRGVSYTTNDGLSWNTALLGERVYNITAHDSLVFAASANGLWKTEDGINWARYKPAQQHIPYSTDEVLANEVYSVAFDTGDISIWIGTGDGVAHSYDLDGENWKIFRAEYDQDEDYAYPNPFSPYTHNVIGGDGYVRFHTNEWSGTLVIDLDVYNFAMEKVFTGSFNRRDPSSGALKWNGRDMDGRLVNNGVYFVKLNYPKNQTSKPSPHWVKLIVVK
;
A
#
# COMPACT_ATOMS: atom_id res chain seq x y z
N VAL A 1 -25.02 20.33 -16.85
CA VAL A 1 -24.31 19.23 -16.16
C VAL A 1 -25.40 18.34 -15.65
N ASP A 2 -25.64 17.24 -16.36
CA ASP A 2 -26.58 16.21 -15.94
C ASP A 2 -26.18 15.73 -14.56
N GLN A 3 -27.13 15.61 -13.64
CA GLN A 3 -26.87 15.11 -12.29
C GLN A 3 -26.36 13.67 -12.44
N LEU A 4 -25.12 13.43 -12.03
CA LEU A 4 -24.58 12.07 -11.93
C LEU A 4 -25.40 11.33 -10.86
N GLU A 5 -26.23 10.42 -11.29
CA GLU A 5 -26.98 9.55 -10.40
C GLU A 5 -26.16 8.31 -10.08
N TRP A 6 -25.98 8.02 -8.78
CA TRP A 6 -25.29 6.82 -8.32
C TRP A 6 -26.28 5.65 -8.31
N LYS A 7 -25.98 4.64 -9.11
CA LYS A 7 -26.72 3.37 -9.08
C LYS A 7 -25.89 2.32 -8.34
N ARG A 8 -26.56 1.50 -7.54
CA ARG A 8 -25.92 0.36 -6.90
C ARG A 8 -25.86 -0.79 -7.89
N VAL A 9 -24.70 -1.39 -8.00
CA VAL A 9 -24.47 -2.58 -8.82
C VAL A 9 -24.43 -3.80 -7.89
N PRO A 10 -25.35 -4.75 -8.02
CA PRO A 10 -25.32 -5.99 -7.26
C PRO A 10 -24.18 -6.90 -7.72
N LEU A 11 -23.60 -7.63 -6.78
CA LEU A 11 -22.58 -8.65 -7.00
C LEU A 11 -23.17 -10.04 -6.73
N PRO A 12 -22.55 -11.13 -7.22
CA PRO A 12 -22.92 -12.49 -6.88
C PRO A 12 -22.96 -12.72 -5.38
N MET A 13 -23.80 -13.64 -4.92
CA MET A 13 -23.79 -14.08 -3.51
C MET A 13 -22.60 -14.99 -3.22
N ASP A 14 -22.25 -15.18 -1.95
CA ASP A 14 -21.06 -15.93 -1.52
C ASP A 14 -20.94 -17.33 -2.14
N ASP A 15 -22.06 -18.00 -2.38
CA ASP A 15 -22.16 -19.34 -2.94
C ASP A 15 -22.53 -19.34 -4.44
N GLN A 16 -22.57 -18.17 -5.07
CA GLN A 16 -22.97 -17.99 -6.46
C GLN A 16 -21.78 -17.62 -7.33
N PHE A 17 -21.51 -18.39 -8.37
CA PHE A 17 -20.36 -18.16 -9.27
C PHE A 17 -20.71 -17.44 -10.55
N GLU A 18 -21.98 -17.41 -10.92
CA GLU A 18 -22.50 -16.72 -12.10
C GLU A 18 -23.74 -15.90 -11.73
N PHE A 19 -23.83 -14.70 -12.28
CA PHE A 19 -24.96 -13.81 -12.01
C PHE A 19 -25.05 -12.75 -13.10
N ILE A 20 -26.27 -12.42 -13.56
CA ILE A 20 -26.50 -11.38 -14.55
C ILE A 20 -27.37 -10.30 -13.94
N THR A 21 -26.91 -9.05 -14.03
CA THR A 21 -27.69 -7.88 -13.64
C THR A 21 -28.31 -7.26 -14.88
N CYS A 22 -29.62 -7.25 -14.98
CA CYS A 22 -30.30 -6.49 -16.02
C CYS A 22 -31.49 -5.80 -15.39
N ASP A 23 -31.67 -4.52 -15.64
CA ASP A 23 -32.89 -3.80 -15.28
C ASP A 23 -33.96 -4.17 -16.32
N GLU A 24 -34.85 -5.08 -15.97
CA GLU A 24 -36.06 -5.32 -16.75
C GLU A 24 -37.26 -4.62 -16.09
N PHE A 25 -37.93 -3.87 -16.90
CA PHE A 25 -39.19 -3.24 -16.57
C PHE A 25 -40.31 -3.94 -17.33
N ASP A 26 -41.45 -4.11 -16.69
CA ASP A 26 -42.67 -4.57 -17.39
C ASP A 26 -43.21 -3.49 -18.32
N SER A 27 -44.30 -3.83 -19.05
CA SER A 27 -44.97 -2.89 -19.96
C SER A 27 -45.53 -1.63 -19.29
N ASN A 28 -45.55 -1.58 -17.94
CA ASN A 28 -46.03 -0.46 -17.15
C ASN A 28 -44.85 0.38 -16.60
N GLY A 29 -43.61 -0.07 -16.83
CA GLY A 29 -42.42 0.56 -16.29
C GLY A 29 -42.11 0.14 -14.85
N ASP A 30 -42.74 -0.90 -14.34
CA ASP A 30 -42.44 -1.48 -13.04
C ASP A 30 -41.32 -2.53 -13.18
N PRO A 31 -40.31 -2.53 -12.31
CA PRO A 31 -39.23 -3.50 -12.39
C PRO A 31 -39.76 -4.92 -12.16
N THR A 32 -39.47 -5.83 -13.08
CA THR A 32 -39.81 -7.25 -12.95
C THR A 32 -38.82 -7.91 -12.02
N TYR A 33 -39.20 -8.16 -10.77
CA TYR A 33 -38.35 -8.84 -9.79
C TYR A 33 -38.73 -10.33 -9.69
N ILE A 34 -37.70 -11.18 -9.66
CA ILE A 34 -37.88 -12.55 -9.16
C ILE A 34 -37.43 -12.55 -7.70
N GLU A 35 -38.34 -12.92 -6.82
CA GLU A 35 -38.08 -13.06 -5.41
C GLU A 35 -37.18 -14.29 -5.18
N VAL A 36 -35.91 -14.07 -4.79
CA VAL A 36 -35.00 -15.15 -4.40
C VAL A 36 -34.97 -15.20 -2.87
N THR A 37 -35.64 -16.18 -2.32
CA THR A 37 -35.53 -16.49 -0.90
C THR A 37 -34.28 -17.33 -0.64
N ASN A 38 -33.66 -17.14 0.49
CA ASN A 38 -32.41 -17.77 0.96
C ASN A 38 -32.33 -19.32 0.83
N SER A 39 -33.39 -19.99 0.52
CA SER A 39 -33.46 -21.44 0.49
C SER A 39 -33.70 -22.07 -0.91
N ASN A 40 -33.96 -21.26 -1.91
CA ASN A 40 -34.31 -21.78 -3.23
C ASN A 40 -33.78 -20.90 -4.36
N ILE A 41 -32.55 -21.14 -4.76
CA ILE A 41 -32.09 -20.74 -6.08
C ILE A 41 -32.81 -21.65 -7.07
N VAL A 42 -33.96 -21.27 -7.52
CA VAL A 42 -34.63 -21.98 -8.61
C VAL A 42 -34.03 -21.47 -9.91
N ASN A 43 -33.37 -22.34 -10.65
CA ASN A 43 -33.00 -22.11 -12.02
C ASN A 43 -34.26 -21.81 -12.85
N VAL A 44 -34.56 -20.54 -12.99
CA VAL A 44 -35.62 -20.12 -13.95
C VAL A 44 -34.90 -19.81 -15.25
N ALA A 45 -35.14 -20.64 -16.24
CA ALA A 45 -34.59 -20.47 -17.57
C ALA A 45 -35.13 -19.21 -18.26
N PRO A 46 -34.35 -18.60 -19.15
CA PRO A 46 -32.92 -18.45 -19.12
C PRO A 46 -32.49 -17.09 -18.57
N TYR A 47 -31.79 -17.09 -17.44
CA TYR A 47 -30.77 -16.08 -17.11
C TYR A 47 -31.17 -14.76 -16.48
N LYS A 48 -32.13 -14.72 -15.54
CA LYS A 48 -32.34 -13.48 -14.76
C LYS A 48 -32.62 -13.81 -13.31
N LEU A 49 -31.62 -13.64 -12.47
CA LEU A 49 -31.71 -13.73 -11.04
C LEU A 49 -31.72 -12.32 -10.48
N PHE A 50 -32.88 -11.85 -10.01
CA PHE A 50 -33.00 -10.57 -9.31
C PHE A 50 -33.03 -10.84 -7.82
N VAL A 51 -32.14 -10.18 -7.10
CA VAL A 51 -32.13 -10.24 -5.65
C VAL A 51 -32.85 -9.01 -5.11
N LEU A 52 -33.72 -9.22 -4.15
CA LEU A 52 -34.46 -8.15 -3.48
C LEU A 52 -33.52 -7.04 -3.00
N ARG A 53 -33.92 -5.77 -3.13
CA ARG A 53 -33.14 -4.60 -2.72
C ARG A 53 -32.62 -4.70 -1.30
N ASP A 54 -33.40 -5.25 -0.39
CA ASP A 54 -33.03 -5.38 1.03
C ASP A 54 -31.92 -6.40 1.27
N TYR A 55 -31.80 -7.40 0.45
CA TYR A 55 -30.73 -8.40 0.50
C TYR A 55 -29.36 -7.80 0.26
N TYR A 56 -29.22 -6.85 -0.63
CA TYR A 56 -27.96 -6.17 -0.93
C TYR A 56 -27.56 -5.13 0.11
N LEU A 57 -28.45 -4.77 1.01
CA LEU A 57 -28.27 -3.64 1.91
C LEU A 57 -27.61 -4.02 3.23
N ASN A 58 -27.66 -5.28 3.61
CA ASN A 58 -27.11 -5.74 4.89
C ASN A 58 -25.95 -6.74 4.71
N PRO A 59 -24.73 -6.27 4.41
CA PRO A 59 -23.58 -7.15 4.27
C PRO A 59 -23.08 -7.71 5.63
N ARG A 60 -23.78 -7.47 6.73
CA ARG A 60 -23.34 -7.86 8.07
C ARG A 60 -24.05 -9.09 8.62
N ASP A 61 -25.21 -9.41 8.09
CA ASP A 61 -25.99 -10.54 8.57
C ASP A 61 -26.13 -11.61 7.48
N PRO A 62 -25.44 -12.75 7.62
CA PRO A 62 -25.59 -13.87 6.70
C PRO A 62 -27.00 -14.48 6.67
N ILE A 63 -27.76 -14.31 7.75
CA ILE A 63 -29.14 -14.83 7.85
C ILE A 63 -30.11 -13.93 7.08
N ASP A 64 -29.85 -12.62 7.11
CA ASP A 64 -30.64 -11.61 6.39
C ASP A 64 -30.13 -11.39 4.95
N GLY A 65 -29.32 -12.30 4.43
CA GLY A 65 -28.77 -12.21 3.09
C GLY A 65 -27.54 -11.33 2.94
N GLY A 66 -26.99 -10.87 4.06
CA GLY A 66 -25.68 -10.27 4.04
C GLY A 66 -24.61 -11.30 3.70
N ASN A 67 -23.71 -10.97 2.81
CA ASN A 67 -22.59 -11.84 2.48
C ASN A 67 -21.30 -11.03 2.29
N HIS A 68 -20.18 -11.74 2.32
CA HIS A 68 -18.86 -11.13 2.24
C HIS A 68 -18.56 -10.60 0.82
N ASN A 69 -19.17 -11.19 -0.19
CA ASN A 69 -19.00 -10.74 -1.57
C ASN A 69 -19.57 -9.34 -1.83
N HIS A 70 -20.47 -8.85 -1.00
CA HIS A 70 -20.98 -7.48 -1.10
C HIS A 70 -20.12 -6.42 -0.41
N LYS A 71 -18.98 -6.81 0.18
CA LYS A 71 -17.99 -5.89 0.77
C LYS A 71 -16.88 -5.66 -0.23
N ALA A 72 -17.06 -4.70 -1.14
CA ALA A 72 -16.07 -4.35 -2.14
C ALA A 72 -14.97 -3.45 -1.55
N PHE A 73 -13.71 -3.77 -1.85
CA PHE A 73 -12.51 -3.05 -1.40
C PHE A 73 -11.68 -2.48 -2.54
N SER A 74 -11.76 -3.09 -3.71
CA SER A 74 -11.03 -2.66 -4.88
C SER A 74 -11.84 -2.84 -6.16
N VAL A 75 -11.60 -1.97 -7.12
CA VAL A 75 -12.24 -2.02 -8.44
C VAL A 75 -11.20 -1.71 -9.51
N LEU A 76 -11.29 -2.43 -10.62
CA LEU A 76 -10.46 -2.24 -11.79
C LEU A 76 -11.35 -2.32 -13.04
N VAL A 77 -11.25 -1.35 -13.91
CA VAL A 77 -12.04 -1.29 -15.16
C VAL A 77 -11.10 -1.26 -16.35
N TYR A 78 -11.37 -2.10 -17.32
CA TYR A 78 -10.68 -2.12 -18.60
C TYR A 78 -11.63 -2.49 -19.73
N SER A 79 -11.81 -1.58 -20.69
CA SER A 79 -12.79 -1.72 -21.77
C SER A 79 -14.21 -1.93 -21.23
N ASP A 80 -14.84 -3.02 -21.56
CA ASP A 80 -16.15 -3.47 -21.11
C ASP A 80 -16.13 -4.39 -19.88
N THR A 81 -14.95 -4.59 -19.31
CA THR A 81 -14.76 -5.53 -18.21
C THR A 81 -14.51 -4.79 -16.90
N ILE A 82 -15.23 -5.17 -15.86
CA ILE A 82 -15.04 -4.71 -14.47
C ILE A 82 -14.55 -5.88 -13.63
N TRP A 83 -13.53 -5.62 -12.81
CA TRP A 83 -13.07 -6.53 -11.77
C TRP A 83 -13.32 -5.91 -10.41
N VAL A 84 -13.93 -6.64 -9.50
CA VAL A 84 -14.23 -6.17 -8.14
C VAL A 84 -13.66 -7.14 -7.13
N GLY A 85 -12.70 -6.65 -6.33
CA GLY A 85 -12.15 -7.40 -5.19
C GLY A 85 -12.99 -7.16 -3.94
N THR A 86 -13.37 -8.25 -3.29
CA THR A 86 -14.28 -8.27 -2.14
C THR A 86 -13.71 -9.00 -0.94
N ALA A 87 -14.49 -9.12 0.14
CA ALA A 87 -14.14 -9.96 1.28
C ALA A 87 -14.36 -11.46 1.01
N ASN A 88 -14.89 -11.82 -0.16
CA ASN A 88 -15.09 -13.21 -0.58
C ASN A 88 -14.63 -13.47 -2.02
N GLY A 89 -13.43 -13.04 -2.37
CA GLY A 89 -12.85 -13.30 -3.68
C GLY A 89 -13.01 -12.14 -4.66
N ILE A 90 -13.04 -12.48 -5.93
CA ILE A 90 -13.02 -11.55 -7.06
C ILE A 90 -14.23 -11.79 -7.94
N ASN A 91 -14.90 -10.72 -8.35
CA ASN A 91 -15.94 -10.76 -9.36
C ASN A 91 -15.43 -10.10 -10.64
N ARG A 92 -15.60 -10.78 -11.77
CA ARG A 92 -15.37 -10.26 -13.11
C ARG A 92 -16.70 -10.00 -13.76
N GLY A 93 -16.98 -8.78 -14.15
CA GLY A 93 -18.20 -8.40 -14.85
C GLY A 93 -17.92 -8.00 -16.29
N ILE A 94 -18.74 -8.46 -17.23
CA ILE A 94 -18.77 -7.99 -18.60
C ILE A 94 -19.99 -7.10 -18.76
N ILE A 95 -19.78 -5.85 -19.19
CA ILE A 95 -20.84 -4.87 -19.37
C ILE A 95 -21.41 -5.02 -20.79
N ASP A 96 -22.67 -5.34 -20.90
CA ASP A 96 -23.39 -5.30 -22.18
C ASP A 96 -24.11 -3.95 -22.33
N ALA A 97 -23.44 -3.00 -22.95
CA ALA A 97 -24.00 -1.67 -23.22
C ALA A 97 -25.22 -1.69 -24.17
N SER A 98 -25.48 -2.79 -24.87
CA SER A 98 -26.66 -2.95 -25.72
C SER A 98 -27.92 -3.39 -24.96
N ALA A 99 -27.72 -3.81 -23.68
CA ALA A 99 -28.78 -4.36 -22.83
C ALA A 99 -28.90 -3.55 -21.51
N ASP A 100 -29.05 -2.24 -21.62
CA ASP A 100 -29.24 -1.31 -20.48
C ASP A 100 -28.19 -1.45 -19.35
N ASP A 101 -26.89 -1.49 -19.74
CA ASP A 101 -25.76 -1.66 -18.83
C ASP A 101 -25.81 -2.97 -18.02
N CYS A 102 -26.39 -4.02 -18.61
CA CYS A 102 -26.42 -5.36 -18.02
C CYS A 102 -25.01 -5.88 -17.82
N ILE A 103 -24.75 -6.47 -16.66
CA ILE A 103 -23.45 -7.02 -16.33
C ILE A 103 -23.57 -8.53 -16.12
N ASP A 104 -22.78 -9.26 -16.88
CA ASP A 104 -22.61 -10.70 -16.73
C ASP A 104 -21.43 -10.97 -15.81
N TRP A 105 -21.71 -11.48 -14.59
CA TRP A 105 -20.75 -11.67 -13.53
C TRP A 105 -20.27 -13.11 -13.43
N GLU A 106 -18.96 -13.28 -13.32
CA GLU A 106 -18.30 -14.50 -12.87
C GLU A 106 -17.60 -14.23 -11.53
N HIS A 107 -17.68 -15.20 -10.61
CA HIS A 107 -17.09 -15.11 -9.27
C HIS A 107 -15.98 -16.13 -9.08
N TYR A 108 -14.84 -15.66 -8.55
CA TYR A 108 -13.66 -16.46 -8.29
C TYR A 108 -13.31 -16.41 -6.80
N SER A 109 -13.12 -17.58 -6.18
CA SER A 109 -12.82 -17.69 -4.75
C SER A 109 -11.80 -18.78 -4.44
N TYR A 110 -11.24 -18.72 -3.24
CA TYR A 110 -10.48 -19.82 -2.65
C TYR A 110 -11.45 -20.87 -2.06
N PRO A 111 -11.16 -22.17 -2.13
CA PRO A 111 -10.03 -22.78 -2.84
C PRO A 111 -10.33 -23.10 -4.31
N THR A 112 -11.56 -22.89 -4.75
CA THR A 112 -12.12 -23.41 -6.01
C THR A 112 -11.35 -22.95 -7.23
N HIS A 113 -10.92 -21.68 -7.24
CA HIS A 113 -10.31 -21.07 -8.44
C HIS A 113 -8.81 -20.82 -8.27
N GLY A 114 -8.21 -21.21 -7.13
CA GLY A 114 -6.77 -21.09 -6.93
C GLY A 114 -6.29 -19.71 -6.47
N LEU A 115 -7.16 -18.88 -5.91
CA LEU A 115 -6.73 -17.68 -5.18
C LEU A 115 -5.93 -18.09 -3.95
N SER A 116 -5.06 -17.24 -3.43
CA SER A 116 -4.35 -17.51 -2.19
C SER A 116 -5.22 -17.29 -0.95
N GLY A 117 -6.18 -16.38 -1.04
CA GLY A 117 -7.15 -16.06 0.00
C GLY A 117 -8.31 -15.23 -0.56
N ASN A 118 -9.42 -15.19 0.17
CA ASN A 118 -10.67 -14.59 -0.28
C ASN A 118 -10.81 -13.08 -0.02
N PHE A 119 -10.02 -12.51 0.89
CA PHE A 119 -10.11 -11.09 1.17
C PHE A 119 -9.20 -10.30 0.21
N VAL A 120 -9.80 -9.69 -0.83
CA VAL A 120 -9.08 -9.02 -1.92
C VAL A 120 -9.07 -7.51 -1.73
N VAL A 121 -7.93 -6.98 -1.33
CA VAL A 121 -7.79 -5.57 -0.93
C VAL A 121 -7.26 -4.65 -2.04
N GLY A 122 -6.67 -5.20 -3.08
CA GLY A 122 -6.13 -4.43 -4.19
C GLY A 122 -6.16 -5.20 -5.51
N LEU A 123 -6.40 -4.48 -6.61
CA LEU A 123 -6.38 -5.02 -7.97
C LEU A 123 -5.51 -4.12 -8.86
N ALA A 124 -4.76 -4.72 -9.77
CA ALA A 124 -4.00 -4.01 -10.79
C ALA A 124 -4.04 -4.71 -12.14
N LEU A 125 -4.10 -3.91 -13.20
CA LEU A 125 -3.97 -4.37 -14.58
C LEU A 125 -2.54 -4.16 -15.05
N GLN A 126 -1.95 -5.22 -15.59
CA GLN A 126 -0.71 -5.15 -16.33
C GLN A 126 -0.95 -5.48 -17.80
N MET A 127 -0.45 -4.60 -18.68
CA MET A 127 -0.38 -4.85 -20.10
C MET A 127 1.10 -4.99 -20.48
N HIS A 128 1.55 -6.21 -20.74
CA HIS A 128 2.94 -6.46 -21.07
C HIS A 128 3.08 -7.41 -22.26
N LYS A 129 3.80 -6.99 -23.30
CA LYS A 129 4.03 -7.79 -24.54
C LYS A 129 2.75 -8.36 -25.15
N GLY A 130 1.68 -7.56 -25.15
CA GLY A 130 0.37 -7.94 -25.68
C GLY A 130 -0.41 -8.94 -24.81
N LYS A 131 0.06 -9.24 -23.61
CA LYS A 131 -0.66 -10.05 -22.62
C LYS A 131 -1.29 -9.14 -21.59
N ARG A 132 -2.50 -9.49 -21.18
CA ARG A 132 -3.21 -8.91 -20.06
C ARG A 132 -3.01 -9.79 -18.82
N ILE A 133 -2.61 -9.19 -17.72
CA ILE A 133 -2.45 -9.87 -16.44
C ILE A 133 -3.23 -9.07 -15.41
N ILE A 134 -4.10 -9.75 -14.67
CA ILE A 134 -4.79 -9.16 -13.52
C ILE A 134 -4.09 -9.63 -12.27
N TRP A 135 -3.65 -8.68 -11.48
CA TRP A 135 -3.00 -8.89 -10.19
C TRP A 135 -3.96 -8.56 -9.05
N ALA A 136 -3.95 -9.36 -8.00
CA ALA A 136 -4.77 -9.19 -6.82
C ALA A 136 -3.92 -9.31 -5.54
N ALA A 137 -3.99 -8.32 -4.68
CA ALA A 137 -3.50 -8.40 -3.32
C ALA A 137 -4.54 -9.12 -2.46
N THR A 138 -4.18 -10.28 -1.92
CA THR A 138 -5.09 -11.18 -1.22
C THR A 138 -4.67 -11.39 0.23
N VAL A 139 -5.64 -11.43 1.12
CA VAL A 139 -5.47 -11.72 2.54
C VAL A 139 -6.38 -12.89 2.89
N ASN A 140 -6.04 -13.64 3.92
CA ASN A 140 -6.91 -14.69 4.44
C ASN A 140 -8.19 -14.08 5.05
N ALA A 141 -9.33 -14.69 4.73
CA ALA A 141 -10.63 -14.37 5.32
C ALA A 141 -10.96 -15.38 6.44
N ASP A 142 -11.87 -16.31 6.18
CA ASP A 142 -12.44 -17.18 7.21
C ASP A 142 -11.85 -18.61 7.21
N ASP A 143 -11.39 -19.11 6.06
CA ASP A 143 -10.82 -20.45 5.98
C ASP A 143 -9.38 -20.46 6.54
N PRO A 144 -9.07 -21.30 7.54
CA PRO A 144 -7.74 -21.36 8.15
C PRO A 144 -6.64 -21.84 7.19
N THR A 145 -6.98 -22.39 6.04
CA THR A 145 -6.02 -22.80 5.01
C THR A 145 -5.71 -21.71 3.99
N GLU A 146 -6.45 -20.62 3.98
CA GLU A 146 -6.15 -19.46 3.18
C GLU A 146 -4.81 -18.84 3.55
N GLN A 147 -4.13 -18.33 2.55
CA GLN A 147 -2.87 -17.62 2.73
C GLN A 147 -2.97 -16.19 2.14
N ARG A 148 -2.41 -15.26 2.88
CA ARG A 148 -2.17 -13.91 2.36
C ARG A 148 -1.04 -13.92 1.33
N GLY A 149 -1.10 -13.01 0.36
CA GLY A 149 -0.09 -12.90 -0.69
C GLY A 149 -0.61 -12.14 -1.90
N VAL A 150 -0.18 -12.56 -3.06
CA VAL A 150 -0.62 -12.06 -4.36
C VAL A 150 -1.18 -13.22 -5.17
N SER A 151 -2.33 -13.00 -5.79
CA SER A 151 -2.89 -13.90 -6.81
C SER A 151 -2.89 -13.20 -8.16
N TYR A 152 -2.68 -13.93 -9.25
CA TYR A 152 -2.72 -13.33 -10.58
C TYR A 152 -3.23 -14.30 -11.63
N THR A 153 -3.89 -13.75 -12.66
CA THR A 153 -4.36 -14.50 -13.84
C THR A 153 -3.81 -13.89 -15.11
N THR A 154 -3.48 -14.75 -16.07
CA THR A 154 -3.04 -14.37 -17.43
C THR A 154 -4.04 -14.78 -18.50
N ASN A 155 -5.18 -15.33 -18.11
CA ASN A 155 -6.22 -15.90 -18.96
C ASN A 155 -7.63 -15.54 -18.48
N ASP A 156 -7.78 -14.28 -18.00
CA ASP A 156 -9.06 -13.67 -17.62
C ASP A 156 -9.85 -14.43 -16.55
N GLY A 157 -9.15 -15.03 -15.59
CA GLY A 157 -9.75 -15.70 -14.45
C GLY A 157 -9.90 -17.22 -14.61
N LEU A 158 -9.69 -17.78 -15.82
CA LEU A 158 -9.80 -19.23 -16.03
C LEU A 158 -8.85 -20.05 -15.13
N SER A 159 -7.73 -19.48 -14.75
CA SER A 159 -6.84 -20.02 -13.73
C SER A 159 -6.09 -18.91 -13.01
N TRP A 160 -5.78 -19.14 -11.76
CA TRP A 160 -5.02 -18.22 -10.92
C TRP A 160 -3.71 -18.85 -10.45
N ASN A 161 -2.69 -18.06 -10.39
CA ASN A 161 -1.38 -18.38 -9.82
C ASN A 161 -1.15 -17.53 -8.58
N THR A 162 -0.26 -17.95 -7.70
CA THR A 162 0.03 -17.25 -6.46
C THR A 162 1.51 -16.87 -6.36
N ALA A 163 1.77 -15.76 -5.68
CA ALA A 163 3.12 -15.26 -5.38
C ALA A 163 3.12 -14.60 -3.98
N LEU A 164 4.30 -14.36 -3.44
CA LEU A 164 4.50 -13.73 -2.13
C LEU A 164 3.65 -14.36 -1.00
N LEU A 165 3.48 -15.68 -1.03
CA LEU A 165 2.69 -16.38 -0.01
C LEU A 165 3.25 -16.14 1.39
N GLY A 166 2.36 -15.81 2.32
CA GLY A 166 2.69 -15.41 3.68
C GLY A 166 2.89 -13.90 3.88
N GLU A 167 3.10 -13.15 2.79
CA GLU A 167 3.27 -11.70 2.84
C GLU A 167 1.92 -10.99 2.93
N ARG A 168 1.81 -10.01 3.83
CA ARG A 168 0.61 -9.17 3.93
C ARG A 168 0.73 -8.01 2.96
N VAL A 169 0.14 -8.17 1.79
CA VAL A 169 0.09 -7.15 0.75
C VAL A 169 -1.16 -6.29 0.92
N TYR A 170 -0.99 -4.97 0.96
CA TYR A 170 -2.07 -4.01 1.14
C TYR A 170 -2.55 -3.40 -0.18
N ASN A 171 -1.63 -3.23 -1.12
CA ASN A 171 -1.92 -2.59 -2.39
C ASN A 171 -0.94 -3.10 -3.45
N ILE A 172 -1.35 -3.06 -4.70
CA ILE A 172 -0.55 -3.50 -5.85
C ILE A 172 -0.76 -2.57 -7.03
N THR A 173 0.31 -2.29 -7.78
CA THR A 173 0.25 -1.54 -9.03
C THR A 173 1.16 -2.16 -10.07
N ALA A 174 0.85 -1.94 -11.34
CA ALA A 174 1.63 -2.47 -12.45
C ALA A 174 1.76 -1.44 -13.57
N HIS A 175 2.93 -1.45 -14.23
CA HIS A 175 3.17 -0.66 -15.43
C HIS A 175 4.18 -1.39 -16.32
N ASP A 176 3.79 -1.67 -17.57
CA ASP A 176 4.56 -2.46 -18.54
C ASP A 176 5.09 -3.78 -17.93
N SER A 177 6.40 -3.98 -17.81
CA SER A 177 6.98 -5.17 -17.19
C SER A 177 7.00 -5.14 -15.66
N LEU A 178 6.83 -3.97 -15.06
CA LEU A 178 7.01 -3.77 -13.63
C LEU A 178 5.72 -3.99 -12.84
N VAL A 179 5.83 -4.70 -11.73
CA VAL A 179 4.76 -4.83 -10.74
C VAL A 179 5.33 -4.51 -9.36
N PHE A 180 4.64 -3.66 -8.62
CA PHE A 180 5.00 -3.29 -7.27
C PHE A 180 3.89 -3.70 -6.31
N ALA A 181 4.27 -4.32 -5.19
CA ALA A 181 3.36 -4.71 -4.12
C ALA A 181 3.78 -4.06 -2.80
N ALA A 182 2.90 -3.23 -2.26
CA ALA A 182 3.06 -2.58 -0.96
C ALA A 182 2.65 -3.54 0.16
N SER A 183 3.51 -3.74 1.15
CA SER A 183 3.32 -4.77 2.16
C SER A 183 3.78 -4.37 3.57
N ALA A 184 3.43 -5.23 4.54
CA ALA A 184 3.88 -5.10 5.93
C ALA A 184 5.41 -5.15 6.09
N ASN A 185 6.13 -5.79 5.17
CA ASN A 185 7.58 -5.94 5.23
C ASN A 185 8.32 -5.09 4.19
N GLY A 186 7.64 -4.18 3.53
CA GLY A 186 8.24 -3.26 2.55
C GLY A 186 7.53 -3.22 1.23
N LEU A 187 8.20 -2.66 0.25
CA LEU A 187 7.77 -2.64 -1.13
C LEU A 187 8.45 -3.79 -1.88
N TRP A 188 7.68 -4.60 -2.57
CA TRP A 188 8.16 -5.67 -3.43
C TRP A 188 8.04 -5.28 -4.90
N LYS A 189 9.03 -5.70 -5.70
CA LYS A 189 9.10 -5.45 -7.14
C LYS A 189 9.35 -6.75 -7.88
N THR A 190 8.69 -6.92 -9.02
CA THR A 190 8.99 -7.98 -9.99
C THR A 190 8.90 -7.45 -11.41
N GLU A 191 9.63 -8.10 -12.32
CA GLU A 191 9.57 -7.86 -13.77
C GLU A 191 9.00 -9.06 -14.54
N ASP A 192 8.98 -10.23 -13.91
CA ASP A 192 8.57 -11.49 -14.53
C ASP A 192 7.36 -12.16 -13.82
N GLY A 193 6.93 -11.62 -12.69
CA GLY A 193 5.86 -12.16 -11.86
C GLY A 193 6.26 -13.38 -11.02
N ILE A 194 7.47 -13.88 -11.17
CA ILE A 194 7.98 -15.09 -10.51
C ILE A 194 9.03 -14.71 -9.46
N ASN A 195 10.00 -13.89 -9.88
CA ASN A 195 11.09 -13.47 -9.03
C ASN A 195 10.76 -12.11 -8.41
N TRP A 196 10.50 -12.10 -7.12
CA TRP A 196 10.19 -10.89 -6.37
C TRP A 196 11.39 -10.45 -5.55
N ALA A 197 11.83 -9.23 -5.75
CA ALA A 197 12.84 -8.58 -4.94
C ALA A 197 12.15 -7.59 -4.00
N ARG A 198 12.53 -7.62 -2.70
CA ARG A 198 12.12 -6.59 -1.78
C ARG A 198 12.89 -5.32 -2.11
N TYR A 199 12.15 -4.25 -2.36
CA TYR A 199 12.68 -2.93 -2.56
C TYR A 199 13.37 -2.50 -1.27
N LYS A 200 14.65 -2.30 -1.31
CA LYS A 200 15.39 -1.88 -0.14
C LYS A 200 15.21 -0.38 0.00
N PRO A 201 14.84 0.12 1.18
CA PRO A 201 15.04 1.54 1.45
C PRO A 201 16.51 1.84 1.14
N ALA A 202 16.79 2.99 0.56
CA ALA A 202 18.10 3.34 0.06
C ALA A 202 19.20 3.02 1.08
N GLN A 203 19.87 1.89 0.90
CA GLN A 203 21.09 1.55 1.61
C GLN A 203 22.30 2.16 0.91
N GLN A 204 22.13 2.60 -0.31
CA GLN A 204 23.14 3.27 -1.07
C GLN A 204 22.97 4.77 -0.91
N HIS A 205 23.93 5.34 -0.25
CA HIS A 205 24.03 6.76 -0.07
C HIS A 205 24.30 7.42 -1.43
N ILE A 206 23.25 7.99 -2.01
CA ILE A 206 23.44 8.89 -3.14
C ILE A 206 23.88 10.24 -2.59
N PRO A 207 24.98 10.79 -3.09
CA PRO A 207 25.66 11.93 -2.47
C PRO A 207 24.81 13.19 -2.27
N TYR A 208 23.57 13.19 -2.68
CA TYR A 208 22.69 14.36 -2.68
C TYR A 208 21.28 14.12 -2.16
N SER A 209 20.93 12.91 -1.72
CA SER A 209 19.62 12.65 -1.09
C SER A 209 19.72 12.67 0.43
N THR A 210 18.84 13.42 1.07
CA THR A 210 18.71 13.48 2.55
C THR A 210 17.59 12.61 3.06
N ASP A 211 16.71 12.20 2.17
CA ASP A 211 15.50 11.53 2.51
C ASP A 211 15.66 10.02 2.33
N GLU A 212 15.28 9.28 3.35
CA GLU A 212 15.23 7.82 3.32
C GLU A 212 13.86 7.36 3.79
N VAL A 213 13.33 6.32 3.16
CA VAL A 213 12.12 5.65 3.62
C VAL A 213 12.48 4.79 4.83
N LEU A 214 12.08 5.20 6.01
CA LEU A 214 12.44 4.54 7.26
C LEU A 214 11.40 3.54 7.73
N ALA A 215 10.15 3.69 7.27
CA ALA A 215 9.11 2.74 7.58
C ALA A 215 9.37 1.43 6.82
N ASN A 216 9.36 0.32 7.57
CA ASN A 216 9.39 -1.00 6.95
C ASN A 216 8.07 -1.32 6.27
N GLU A 217 6.98 -0.76 6.76
CA GLU A 217 5.62 -1.02 6.30
C GLU A 217 5.24 0.01 5.25
N VAL A 218 4.83 -0.48 4.09
CA VAL A 218 4.33 0.31 2.96
C VAL A 218 2.86 -0.03 2.74
N TYR A 219 1.98 0.94 2.89
CA TYR A 219 0.52 0.73 2.80
C TYR A 219 -0.02 0.87 1.39
N SER A 220 0.60 1.72 0.58
CA SER A 220 0.15 1.97 -0.78
C SER A 220 1.31 2.22 -1.72
N VAL A 221 1.11 1.91 -3.00
CA VAL A 221 2.02 2.22 -4.08
C VAL A 221 1.23 2.64 -5.31
N ALA A 222 1.69 3.68 -5.98
CA ALA A 222 1.14 4.14 -7.24
C ALA A 222 2.27 4.41 -8.23
N PHE A 223 2.04 4.06 -9.49
CA PHE A 223 2.95 4.38 -10.59
C PHE A 223 2.44 5.62 -11.30
N ASP A 224 3.29 6.63 -11.46
CA ASP A 224 3.01 7.80 -12.27
C ASP A 224 3.59 7.60 -13.67
N THR A 225 2.68 7.52 -14.66
CA THR A 225 3.05 7.34 -16.06
C THR A 225 3.52 8.63 -16.75
N GLY A 226 3.29 9.77 -16.12
CA GLY A 226 3.63 11.08 -16.69
C GLY A 226 5.12 11.36 -16.63
N ASP A 227 5.76 11.00 -15.54
CA ASP A 227 7.20 11.21 -15.31
C ASP A 227 8.00 9.92 -15.02
N ILE A 228 7.34 8.75 -15.17
CA ILE A 228 7.95 7.43 -14.93
C ILE A 228 8.51 7.33 -13.50
N SER A 229 7.65 7.54 -12.53
CA SER A 229 8.00 7.57 -11.13
C SER A 229 7.09 6.70 -10.27
N ILE A 230 7.47 6.46 -9.03
CA ILE A 230 6.64 5.76 -8.05
C ILE A 230 6.40 6.61 -6.81
N TRP A 231 5.19 6.50 -6.30
CA TRP A 231 4.75 7.06 -5.04
C TRP A 231 4.41 5.95 -4.07
N ILE A 232 4.84 6.07 -2.82
CA ILE A 232 4.48 5.13 -1.76
C ILE A 232 3.92 5.87 -0.55
N GLY A 233 2.92 5.27 0.09
CA GLY A 233 2.39 5.71 1.36
C GLY A 233 2.92 4.83 2.48
N THR A 234 3.49 5.44 3.51
CA THR A 234 4.08 4.77 4.67
C THR A 234 3.59 5.40 5.97
N GLY A 235 3.86 4.77 7.11
CA GLY A 235 3.61 5.39 8.42
C GLY A 235 4.47 6.61 8.70
N ASP A 236 5.52 6.84 7.92
CA ASP A 236 6.43 7.98 8.03
C ASP A 236 6.04 9.15 7.10
N GLY A 237 5.11 8.93 6.20
CA GLY A 237 4.64 9.90 5.23
C GLY A 237 4.50 9.33 3.83
N VAL A 238 4.36 10.21 2.85
CA VAL A 238 4.33 9.88 1.42
C VAL A 238 5.72 10.08 0.85
N ALA A 239 6.22 9.06 0.15
CA ALA A 239 7.52 9.15 -0.50
C ALA A 239 7.40 8.99 -2.02
N HIS A 240 8.22 9.72 -2.74
CA HIS A 240 8.29 9.77 -4.20
C HIS A 240 9.70 9.43 -4.68
N SER A 241 9.80 8.60 -5.72
CA SER A 241 11.07 8.27 -6.36
C SER A 241 10.94 8.30 -7.88
N TYR A 242 11.87 9.00 -8.54
CA TYR A 242 12.04 8.95 -10.00
C TYR A 242 12.86 7.74 -10.45
N ASP A 243 13.41 7.02 -9.49
CA ASP A 243 14.26 5.88 -9.74
C ASP A 243 13.48 4.61 -9.35
N LEU A 244 13.30 3.77 -10.34
CA LEU A 244 12.54 2.53 -10.19
C LEU A 244 13.35 1.42 -9.48
N ASP A 245 14.56 1.71 -9.03
CA ASP A 245 15.40 0.83 -8.21
C ASP A 245 15.33 1.17 -6.71
N GLY A 246 14.66 2.28 -6.35
CA GLY A 246 14.38 2.67 -4.97
C GLY A 246 15.55 3.24 -4.21
N GLU A 247 16.47 3.81 -4.93
CA GLU A 247 17.68 4.36 -4.35
C GLU A 247 17.51 5.83 -3.95
N ASN A 248 16.60 6.55 -4.62
CA ASN A 248 16.38 7.99 -4.43
C ASN A 248 14.94 8.29 -4.03
N TRP A 249 14.74 8.62 -2.78
CA TRP A 249 13.44 8.99 -2.28
C TRP A 249 13.39 10.46 -1.85
N LYS A 250 12.27 11.10 -2.11
CA LYS A 250 11.85 12.35 -1.49
C LYS A 250 10.62 12.07 -0.62
N ILE A 251 10.69 12.44 0.67
CA ILE A 251 9.63 12.15 1.63
C ILE A 251 8.89 13.43 2.00
N PHE A 252 7.57 13.35 1.97
CA PHE A 252 6.65 14.42 2.37
C PHE A 252 5.97 14.02 3.66
N ARG A 253 6.20 14.79 4.74
CA ARG A 253 5.63 14.59 6.06
C ARG A 253 4.71 15.75 6.39
N ALA A 254 3.50 15.46 6.85
CA ALA A 254 2.51 16.50 7.14
C ALA A 254 2.85 17.35 8.37
N GLU A 255 3.67 16.82 9.28
CA GLU A 255 3.96 17.45 10.57
C GLU A 255 5.22 18.32 10.55
N TYR A 256 6.00 18.32 9.46
CA TYR A 256 7.29 18.98 9.41
C TYR A 256 7.38 19.92 8.20
N ASP A 257 7.85 21.15 8.47
CA ASP A 257 8.23 22.06 7.40
C ASP A 257 9.56 21.59 6.79
N GLN A 258 9.59 21.45 5.47
CA GLN A 258 10.80 21.02 4.74
C GLN A 258 11.95 22.05 4.86
N ASP A 259 11.62 23.26 5.25
CA ASP A 259 12.60 24.34 5.46
C ASP A 259 13.23 24.31 6.86
N GLU A 260 12.82 23.40 7.72
CA GLU A 260 13.36 23.25 9.09
C GLU A 260 14.21 21.98 9.24
N ASP A 261 15.17 22.05 10.17
CA ASP A 261 15.91 20.88 10.62
C ASP A 261 15.09 20.13 11.68
N TYR A 262 14.87 18.84 11.51
CA TYR A 262 14.06 18.03 12.44
C TYR A 262 14.60 16.61 12.60
N ALA A 263 14.19 15.96 13.71
CA ALA A 263 14.46 14.54 13.96
C ALA A 263 13.26 13.67 13.59
N TYR A 264 13.54 12.50 13.01
CA TYR A 264 12.49 11.54 12.69
C TYR A 264 12.96 10.08 12.80
N PRO A 265 12.11 9.18 13.33
CA PRO A 265 10.83 9.48 13.98
C PRO A 265 11.02 10.27 15.28
N ASN A 266 10.04 11.08 15.64
CA ASN A 266 10.03 11.83 16.90
C ASN A 266 8.58 11.84 17.46
N PRO A 267 8.26 11.11 18.54
CA PRO A 267 9.19 10.41 19.45
C PRO A 267 9.93 9.23 18.83
N PHE A 268 11.14 8.98 19.31
CA PHE A 268 12.02 7.89 18.90
C PHE A 268 12.04 6.75 19.92
N SER A 269 11.85 5.51 19.45
CA SER A 269 12.08 4.31 20.25
C SER A 269 13.24 3.50 19.68
N PRO A 270 14.34 3.32 20.45
CA PRO A 270 15.46 2.50 20.01
C PRO A 270 15.12 1.02 19.79
N TYR A 271 14.00 0.54 20.35
CA TYR A 271 13.60 -0.86 20.25
C TYR A 271 12.67 -1.17 19.09
N THR A 272 11.98 -0.16 18.57
CA THR A 272 10.92 -0.38 17.56
C THR A 272 11.17 0.33 16.25
N HIS A 273 11.93 1.41 16.23
CA HIS A 273 12.14 2.20 15.04
C HIS A 273 13.47 1.85 14.36
N ASN A 274 13.39 1.52 13.06
CA ASN A 274 14.54 1.32 12.19
C ASN A 274 15.55 0.26 12.69
N VAL A 275 15.03 -0.83 13.27
CA VAL A 275 15.82 -1.91 13.87
C VAL A 275 16.39 -2.93 12.87
N ILE A 276 16.37 -2.65 11.57
CA ILE A 276 16.86 -3.56 10.56
C ILE A 276 18.38 -3.73 10.71
N GLY A 277 18.79 -4.91 11.14
CA GLY A 277 20.21 -5.28 11.28
C GLY A 277 20.91 -4.75 12.53
N GLY A 278 20.20 -4.37 13.58
CA GLY A 278 20.81 -3.95 14.83
C GLY A 278 19.96 -3.02 15.69
N ASP A 279 20.61 -2.05 16.35
CA ASP A 279 19.93 -1.03 17.15
C ASP A 279 19.10 -0.08 16.27
N GLY A 280 17.97 0.37 16.80
CA GLY A 280 17.14 1.37 16.16
C GLY A 280 17.82 2.72 16.01
N TYR A 281 17.39 3.48 15.01
CA TYR A 281 17.96 4.80 14.72
C TYR A 281 16.91 5.87 14.62
N VAL A 282 17.21 7.05 15.15
CA VAL A 282 16.58 8.32 14.75
C VAL A 282 17.49 9.00 13.72
N ARG A 283 16.91 9.62 12.72
CA ARG A 283 17.60 10.37 11.69
C ARG A 283 17.28 11.85 11.79
N PHE A 284 18.11 12.66 11.17
CA PHE A 284 17.95 14.10 11.18
C PHE A 284 17.87 14.63 9.75
N HIS A 285 16.74 15.21 9.44
CA HIS A 285 16.57 16.00 8.24
C HIS A 285 17.27 17.34 8.39
N THR A 286 17.93 17.79 7.34
CA THR A 286 18.58 19.08 7.30
C THR A 286 18.27 19.77 5.99
N ASN A 287 17.75 20.98 6.07
CA ASN A 287 17.37 21.74 4.88
C ASN A 287 18.58 22.25 4.10
N GLU A 288 19.68 22.52 4.75
CA GLU A 288 20.88 22.96 4.05
C GLU A 288 21.75 21.81 3.59
N TRP A 289 21.85 21.69 2.29
CA TRP A 289 22.57 20.64 1.63
C TRP A 289 23.64 21.15 0.67
N SER A 290 24.87 20.92 0.96
CA SER A 290 25.94 20.93 -0.04
C SER A 290 26.64 19.57 -0.08
N GLY A 291 26.91 19.06 -1.27
CA GLY A 291 27.47 17.71 -1.45
C GLY A 291 28.87 17.46 -0.85
N THR A 292 29.41 18.37 -0.05
CA THR A 292 30.71 18.27 0.62
C THR A 292 30.62 18.30 2.14
N LEU A 293 29.44 18.28 2.69
CA LEU A 293 29.20 18.68 4.05
C LEU A 293 29.55 17.56 5.06
N VAL A 294 30.44 17.85 5.97
CA VAL A 294 30.61 17.11 7.23
C VAL A 294 29.78 17.83 8.29
N ILE A 295 28.87 17.13 8.95
CA ILE A 295 28.05 17.66 10.04
C ILE A 295 28.47 16.98 11.33
N ASP A 296 28.77 17.77 12.36
CA ASP A 296 28.97 17.26 13.70
C ASP A 296 27.63 17.31 14.46
N LEU A 297 27.27 16.19 15.06
CA LEU A 297 26.04 16.00 15.82
C LEU A 297 26.40 15.79 17.29
N ASP A 298 25.92 16.68 18.16
CA ASP A 298 26.03 16.57 19.58
C ASP A 298 24.66 16.38 20.22
N VAL A 299 24.49 15.34 21.05
CA VAL A 299 23.23 15.10 21.77
C VAL A 299 23.41 15.45 23.24
N TYR A 300 22.45 16.20 23.76
CA TYR A 300 22.40 16.64 25.14
C TYR A 300 21.13 16.12 25.82
N ASN A 301 21.24 15.71 27.08
CA ASN A 301 20.07 15.42 27.92
C ASN A 301 19.37 16.72 28.38
N PHE A 302 18.29 16.59 29.14
CA PHE A 302 17.53 17.73 29.64
C PHE A 302 18.35 18.64 30.59
N ALA A 303 19.38 18.09 31.26
CA ALA A 303 20.31 18.87 32.11
C ALA A 303 21.42 19.55 31.28
N MET A 304 21.36 19.48 29.96
CA MET A 304 22.38 20.00 29.02
C MET A 304 23.75 19.34 29.17
N GLU A 305 23.78 18.11 29.67
CA GLU A 305 24.99 17.28 29.67
C GLU A 305 25.08 16.56 28.31
N LYS A 306 26.26 16.63 27.69
CA LYS A 306 26.50 15.96 26.40
C LYS A 306 26.55 14.44 26.59
N VAL A 307 25.64 13.72 25.96
CA VAL A 307 25.55 12.26 26.07
C VAL A 307 26.11 11.55 24.82
N PHE A 308 26.16 12.24 23.69
CA PHE A 308 26.70 11.67 22.45
C PHE A 308 27.36 12.75 21.60
N THR A 309 28.36 12.37 20.81
CA THR A 309 28.93 13.17 19.73
C THR A 309 29.29 12.27 18.56
N GLY A 310 29.06 12.75 17.36
CA GLY A 310 29.39 12.05 16.11
C GLY A 310 29.67 13.02 14.97
N SER A 311 30.49 12.60 14.01
CA SER A 311 30.79 13.36 12.81
C SER A 311 30.35 12.56 11.59
N PHE A 312 29.55 13.15 10.72
CA PHE A 312 28.92 12.48 9.58
C PHE A 312 29.33 13.16 8.28
N ASN A 313 29.97 12.37 7.41
CA ASN A 313 30.32 12.82 6.08
C ASN A 313 29.31 12.28 5.08
N ARG A 314 28.50 13.14 4.51
CA ARG A 314 27.44 12.77 3.58
C ARG A 314 27.92 12.16 2.25
N ARG A 315 29.19 12.27 1.93
CA ARG A 315 29.81 11.61 0.77
C ARG A 315 30.33 10.22 1.07
N ASP A 316 30.39 9.83 2.32
CA ASP A 316 30.87 8.52 2.73
C ASP A 316 29.69 7.57 2.90
N PRO A 317 29.54 6.54 2.03
CA PRO A 317 28.44 5.57 2.13
C PRO A 317 28.39 4.84 3.48
N SER A 318 29.51 4.74 4.18
CA SER A 318 29.59 4.07 5.47
C SER A 318 29.14 4.93 6.64
N SER A 319 29.23 6.26 6.52
CA SER A 319 28.92 7.22 7.58
C SER A 319 27.94 8.33 7.15
N GLY A 320 27.41 8.23 5.92
CA GLY A 320 26.70 9.33 5.26
C GLY A 320 25.37 9.74 5.87
N ALA A 321 24.70 8.85 6.59
CA ALA A 321 23.42 9.16 7.20
C ALA A 321 23.59 9.84 8.54
N LEU A 322 22.99 11.01 8.68
CA LEU A 322 22.95 11.73 9.95
C LEU A 322 21.94 11.05 10.88
N LYS A 323 22.44 10.18 11.77
CA LYS A 323 21.62 9.30 12.61
C LYS A 323 22.20 9.09 13.99
N TRP A 324 21.36 8.71 14.95
CA TRP A 324 21.73 8.32 16.29
C TRP A 324 20.90 7.13 16.77
N ASN A 325 21.52 6.18 17.46
CA ASN A 325 20.87 4.94 17.91
C ASN A 325 20.36 5.00 19.35
N GLY A 326 20.32 6.17 19.98
CA GLY A 326 19.87 6.33 21.37
C GLY A 326 20.89 5.85 22.41
N ARG A 327 22.16 5.66 22.02
CA ARG A 327 23.21 5.27 22.97
C ARG A 327 24.12 6.44 23.31
N ASP A 328 24.59 6.47 24.57
CA ASP A 328 25.57 7.41 25.03
C ASP A 328 26.99 7.04 24.55
N MET A 329 27.99 7.83 24.96
CA MET A 329 29.39 7.60 24.59
C MET A 329 29.99 6.32 25.21
N ASP A 330 29.34 5.75 26.24
CA ASP A 330 29.70 4.45 26.82
C ASP A 330 28.98 3.28 26.16
N GLY A 331 28.14 3.53 25.11
CA GLY A 331 27.34 2.52 24.41
C GLY A 331 26.06 2.08 25.14
N ARG A 332 25.66 2.76 26.22
CA ARG A 332 24.46 2.45 27.00
C ARG A 332 23.26 3.19 26.42
N LEU A 333 22.10 2.52 26.35
CA LEU A 333 20.86 3.18 25.95
C LEU A 333 20.48 4.27 26.95
N VAL A 334 20.29 5.49 26.45
CA VAL A 334 19.87 6.63 27.23
C VAL A 334 18.47 6.44 27.84
N ASN A 335 18.12 7.18 28.86
CA ASN A 335 16.82 7.10 29.53
C ASN A 335 15.70 7.74 28.68
N ASN A 336 14.44 7.39 28.99
CA ASN A 336 13.30 8.10 28.45
C ASN A 336 13.38 9.58 28.80
N GLY A 337 13.09 10.46 27.85
CA GLY A 337 13.12 11.88 28.09
C GLY A 337 13.26 12.74 26.85
N VAL A 338 13.41 14.03 27.10
CA VAL A 338 13.67 15.02 26.06
C VAL A 338 15.18 15.21 25.92
N TYR A 339 15.63 15.19 24.68
CA TYR A 339 17.02 15.44 24.29
C TYR A 339 17.08 16.64 23.35
N PHE A 340 18.18 17.38 23.42
CA PHE A 340 18.46 18.47 22.49
C PHE A 340 19.65 18.07 21.64
N VAL A 341 19.42 18.08 20.35
CA VAL A 341 20.42 17.69 19.36
C VAL A 341 20.93 18.94 18.66
N LYS A 342 22.23 19.13 18.75
CA LYS A 342 22.92 20.23 18.14
C LYS A 342 23.59 19.80 16.86
N LEU A 343 23.17 20.38 15.74
CA LEU A 343 23.77 20.19 14.44
C LEU A 343 24.78 21.32 14.18
N ASN A 344 26.04 20.98 14.08
CA ASN A 344 27.10 21.93 13.81
C ASN A 344 27.53 21.85 12.36
N TYR A 345 27.18 22.87 11.59
CA TYR A 345 27.57 23.01 10.21
C TYR A 345 28.93 23.72 10.08
N PRO A 346 29.78 23.32 9.14
CA PRO A 346 30.99 24.06 8.84
C PRO A 346 30.68 25.50 8.40
N LYS A 347 31.34 26.46 9.00
CA LYS A 347 31.08 27.91 8.80
C LYS A 347 31.09 28.39 7.34
N ASN A 348 31.73 27.67 6.44
CA ASN A 348 31.88 28.06 5.05
C ASN A 348 30.88 27.36 4.10
N GLN A 349 29.94 26.60 4.61
CA GLN A 349 29.08 25.73 3.81
C GLN A 349 27.59 25.89 4.12
N THR A 350 27.21 26.88 4.91
CA THR A 350 25.81 27.17 5.23
C THR A 350 25.50 28.66 5.12
N SER A 351 24.32 29.00 4.63
CA SER A 351 23.76 30.34 4.61
C SER A 351 23.12 30.71 5.95
N LYS A 352 22.78 29.71 6.77
CA LYS A 352 22.13 29.89 8.06
C LYS A 352 23.16 29.98 9.21
N PRO A 353 22.84 30.71 10.28
CA PRO A 353 23.70 30.72 11.46
C PRO A 353 23.77 29.35 12.12
N SER A 354 25.00 28.82 12.27
CA SER A 354 25.25 27.58 13.04
C SER A 354 25.47 27.94 14.53
N PRO A 355 25.02 27.12 15.47
CA PRO A 355 24.44 25.76 15.32
C PRO A 355 22.90 25.74 15.21
N HIS A 356 22.38 24.69 14.62
CA HIS A 356 20.95 24.41 14.65
C HIS A 356 20.62 23.43 15.79
N TRP A 357 19.45 23.61 16.39
CA TRP A 357 18.98 22.79 17.49
C TRP A 357 17.70 22.06 17.13
N VAL A 358 17.69 20.76 17.34
CA VAL A 358 16.55 19.89 17.12
C VAL A 358 16.12 19.28 18.45
N LYS A 359 14.84 19.30 18.74
CA LYS A 359 14.25 18.64 19.92
C LYS A 359 13.91 17.20 19.57
N LEU A 360 14.32 16.26 20.42
CA LEU A 360 14.05 14.83 20.27
C LEU A 360 13.45 14.26 21.55
N ILE A 361 12.41 13.46 21.42
CA ILE A 361 11.81 12.71 22.53
C ILE A 361 12.21 11.24 22.35
N VAL A 362 12.84 10.66 23.37
CA VAL A 362 13.18 9.24 23.42
C VAL A 362 12.22 8.50 24.33
N VAL A 363 11.64 7.40 23.82
CA VAL A 363 10.70 6.51 24.54
C VAL A 363 11.13 5.07 24.29
N LYS A 364 11.46 4.35 25.38
CA LYS A 364 11.84 2.92 25.29
C LYS A 364 10.63 2.01 25.26
#